data_d6367358057dad7ca87bd33713873369
#
_entry.id   d6367358057dad7ca87bd33713873369
#
_cell.length_a   1.000
_cell.length_b   1.000
_cell.length_c   1.000
_cell.angle_alpha   90.00
_cell.angle_beta   90.00
_cell.angle_gamma   90.00
#
_symmetry.space_group_name_H-M   'P 1'
#
loop_
_entity.id
_entity.type
_entity.pdbx_description
1 polymer ?
#
loop_
_entity_poly.entity_id
_entity_poly.type
_entity_poly.pdbx_seq_one_letter_code
_entity_poly.pdbx_strand_id
1 'polypeptide(L)'
;MNHMKTENIGEVDTLCAELDALCDTGYAFALHIRFTRPTTMIRTYSETWLAEYSEKGLMIQDPVVIWGMQNSGLVYWKDLPDPMGVISGAARHGIMNGLTCSVGPASSRSISGFSRSSGPFSAEEAAHLLALTEKMHAVTA
;
A
#
# COMPACT_ATOMS: atom_id res chain seq x y z
N MET A 1 -2.20 -6.06 -22.17
CA MET A 1 -3.04 -6.22 -20.99
C MET A 1 -2.53 -7.37 -20.15
N ASN A 2 -2.35 -7.15 -18.87
CA ASN A 2 -1.86 -8.20 -17.98
C ASN A 2 -3.02 -9.02 -17.45
N HIS A 3 -3.00 -10.30 -17.80
CA HIS A 3 -3.94 -11.26 -17.25
C HIS A 3 -3.23 -12.11 -16.22
N MET A 4 -3.76 -12.12 -15.01
CA MET A 4 -3.26 -12.98 -13.97
C MET A 4 -3.72 -14.41 -14.26
N LYS A 5 -2.82 -15.37 -14.13
CA LYS A 5 -3.18 -16.78 -14.26
C LYS A 5 -4.12 -17.18 -13.13
N THR A 6 -4.98 -18.17 -13.38
CA THR A 6 -5.95 -18.65 -12.40
C THR A 6 -5.30 -19.05 -11.07
N GLU A 7 -4.17 -19.73 -11.12
CA GLU A 7 -3.41 -20.13 -9.92
C GLU A 7 -2.90 -18.92 -9.12
N ASN A 8 -2.54 -17.82 -9.81
CA ASN A 8 -2.08 -16.60 -9.17
C ASN A 8 -3.22 -15.83 -8.50
N ILE A 9 -4.43 -15.93 -9.04
CA ILE A 9 -5.63 -15.35 -8.40
C ILE A 9 -5.84 -15.98 -7.02
N GLY A 10 -5.69 -17.31 -6.92
CA GLY A 10 -5.79 -18.00 -5.63
C GLY A 10 -4.73 -17.57 -4.63
N GLU A 11 -3.50 -17.34 -5.08
CA GLU A 11 -2.43 -16.83 -4.23
C GLU A 11 -2.70 -15.39 -3.78
N VAL A 12 -3.20 -14.54 -4.66
CA VAL A 12 -3.59 -13.17 -4.32
C VAL A 12 -4.68 -13.18 -3.25
N ASP A 13 -5.71 -14.02 -3.41
CA ASP A 13 -6.80 -14.14 -2.44
C ASP A 13 -6.28 -14.60 -1.07
N THR A 14 -5.33 -15.53 -1.05
CA THR A 14 -4.72 -16.02 0.18
C THR A 14 -3.93 -14.91 0.89
N LEU A 15 -3.16 -14.13 0.13
CA LEU A 15 -2.41 -12.99 0.66
C LEU A 15 -3.36 -11.92 1.22
N CYS A 16 -4.42 -11.61 0.50
CA CYS A 16 -5.43 -10.64 0.94
C CYS A 16 -6.12 -11.10 2.22
N ALA A 17 -6.45 -12.38 2.35
CA ALA A 17 -7.06 -12.93 3.56
C ALA A 17 -6.14 -12.77 4.78
N GLU A 18 -4.85 -13.02 4.59
CA GLU A 18 -3.86 -12.80 5.66
C GLU A 18 -3.77 -11.33 6.05
N LEU A 19 -3.77 -10.44 5.06
CA LEU A 19 -3.70 -9.00 5.28
C LEU A 19 -4.96 -8.46 5.96
N ASP A 20 -6.13 -9.00 5.64
CA ASP A 20 -7.38 -8.63 6.32
C ASP A 20 -7.30 -8.89 7.83
N ALA A 21 -6.62 -9.96 8.22
CA ALA A 21 -6.43 -10.29 9.63
C ALA A 21 -5.41 -9.38 10.33
N LEU A 22 -4.41 -8.89 9.61
CA LEU A 22 -3.34 -8.05 10.15
C LEU A 22 -3.69 -6.56 10.15
N CYS A 23 -4.52 -6.11 9.24
CA CYS A 23 -4.76 -4.70 8.94
C CYS A 23 -6.26 -4.40 9.05
N ASP A 24 -6.74 -4.22 10.29
CA ASP A 24 -8.18 -4.01 10.55
C ASP A 24 -8.72 -2.70 9.94
N THR A 25 -7.87 -1.73 9.65
CA THR A 25 -8.28 -0.47 9.02
C THR A 25 -7.92 -0.39 7.54
N GLY A 26 -7.39 -1.48 6.99
CA GLY A 26 -7.20 -1.63 5.56
C GLY A 26 -5.77 -1.59 5.08
N TYR A 27 -5.62 -1.87 3.80
CA TYR A 27 -4.36 -1.87 3.09
C TYR A 27 -4.57 -1.49 1.64
N ALA A 28 -3.47 -1.20 0.95
CA ALA A 28 -3.50 -0.91 -0.48
C ALA A 28 -2.27 -1.45 -1.17
N PHE A 29 -2.43 -1.83 -2.42
CA PHE A 29 -1.34 -2.16 -3.34
C PHE A 29 -1.55 -1.42 -4.64
N ALA A 30 -0.51 -0.71 -5.09
CA ALA A 30 -0.38 -0.22 -6.46
C ALA A 30 0.70 -1.07 -7.10
N LEU A 31 0.30 -2.02 -7.93
CA LEU A 31 1.18 -3.07 -8.46
C LEU A 31 1.68 -2.75 -9.85
N HIS A 32 2.97 -2.95 -10.05
CA HIS A 32 3.65 -2.78 -11.33
C HIS A 32 3.33 -1.43 -11.97
N ILE A 33 3.73 -0.37 -11.27
CA ILE A 33 3.54 1.00 -11.74
C ILE A 33 4.48 1.24 -12.92
N ARG A 34 3.88 1.57 -14.06
CA ARG A 34 4.58 1.92 -15.28
C ARG A 34 4.26 3.37 -15.59
N PHE A 35 5.30 4.21 -15.60
CA PHE A 35 5.16 5.67 -15.61
C PHE A 35 4.41 6.10 -14.33
N THR A 36 3.14 6.50 -14.44
CA THR A 36 2.34 6.94 -13.31
C THR A 36 1.13 6.03 -13.03
N ARG A 37 1.01 4.90 -13.75
CA ARG A 37 -0.17 4.04 -13.67
C ARG A 37 0.19 2.64 -13.20
N PRO A 38 -0.43 2.17 -12.13
CA PRO A 38 -0.33 0.76 -11.74
C PRO A 38 -1.11 -0.11 -12.72
N THR A 39 -0.61 -1.33 -12.96
CA THR A 39 -1.35 -2.31 -13.77
C THR A 39 -2.51 -2.92 -12.98
N THR A 40 -2.39 -2.96 -11.66
CA THR A 40 -3.44 -3.46 -10.78
C THR A 40 -3.44 -2.64 -9.49
N MET A 41 -4.63 -2.29 -9.02
CA MET A 41 -4.84 -1.62 -7.73
C MET A 41 -5.70 -2.49 -6.84
N ILE A 42 -5.28 -2.66 -5.59
CA ILE A 42 -6.09 -3.29 -4.55
C ILE A 42 -6.17 -2.29 -3.40
N ARG A 43 -7.37 -1.93 -2.97
CA ARG A 43 -7.57 -0.96 -1.90
C ARG A 43 -8.75 -1.40 -1.04
N THR A 44 -8.50 -1.55 0.26
CA THR A 44 -9.52 -1.95 1.22
C THR A 44 -9.81 -0.88 2.28
N TYR A 45 -9.23 0.31 2.17
CA TYR A 45 -9.53 1.43 3.05
C TYR A 45 -11.01 1.83 2.97
N SER A 46 -11.50 2.57 3.97
CA SER A 46 -12.88 3.01 4.00
C SER A 46 -13.25 3.78 2.72
N GLU A 47 -14.48 3.58 2.24
CA GLU A 47 -14.96 4.23 1.02
C GLU A 47 -14.97 5.75 1.15
N THR A 48 -15.24 6.27 2.35
CA THR A 48 -15.24 7.72 2.59
C THR A 48 -13.85 8.31 2.40
N TRP A 49 -12.81 7.62 2.86
CA TRP A 49 -11.43 8.08 2.63
C TRP A 49 -11.04 7.97 1.16
N LEU A 50 -11.36 6.85 0.51
CA LEU A 50 -11.05 6.66 -0.91
C LEU A 50 -11.72 7.73 -1.77
N ALA A 51 -12.96 8.11 -1.45
CA ALA A 51 -13.68 9.16 -2.15
C ALA A 51 -13.01 10.53 -1.93
N GLU A 52 -12.65 10.86 -0.71
CA GLU A 52 -11.96 12.12 -0.40
C GLU A 52 -10.62 12.19 -1.11
N TYR A 53 -9.84 11.11 -1.06
CA TYR A 53 -8.53 11.01 -1.70
C TYR A 53 -8.63 11.27 -3.21
N SER A 54 -9.62 10.64 -3.85
CA SER A 54 -9.86 10.79 -5.28
C SER A 54 -10.36 12.19 -5.64
N GLU A 55 -11.36 12.69 -4.93
CA GLU A 55 -11.98 14.00 -5.20
C GLU A 55 -11.00 15.15 -5.06
N LYS A 56 -10.13 15.07 -4.06
CA LYS A 56 -9.13 16.12 -3.78
C LYS A 56 -7.84 15.94 -4.56
N GLY A 57 -7.71 14.86 -5.35
CA GLY A 57 -6.50 14.57 -6.13
C GLY A 57 -5.25 14.43 -5.26
N LEU A 58 -5.38 13.78 -4.11
CA LEU A 58 -4.32 13.74 -3.10
C LEU A 58 -3.09 12.91 -3.52
N MET A 59 -3.22 12.05 -4.51
CA MET A 59 -2.14 11.15 -4.94
C MET A 59 -0.85 11.90 -5.29
N ILE A 60 -0.97 13.04 -5.94
CA ILE A 60 0.18 13.84 -6.38
C ILE A 60 0.97 14.38 -5.18
N GLN A 61 0.29 14.62 -4.06
CA GLN A 61 0.84 15.22 -2.85
C GLN A 61 1.06 14.19 -1.74
N ASP A 62 0.76 12.92 -2.01
CA ASP A 62 0.84 11.87 -1.01
C ASP A 62 2.30 11.50 -0.72
N PRO A 63 2.80 11.78 0.49
CA PRO A 63 4.19 11.46 0.82
C PRO A 63 4.51 9.96 0.75
N VAL A 64 3.51 9.09 0.93
CA VAL A 64 3.65 7.65 0.80
C VAL A 64 3.99 7.27 -0.64
N VAL A 65 3.26 7.84 -1.59
CA VAL A 65 3.50 7.60 -3.03
C VAL A 65 4.84 8.17 -3.45
N ILE A 66 5.12 9.40 -3.04
CA ILE A 66 6.39 10.07 -3.37
C ILE A 66 7.56 9.24 -2.86
N TRP A 67 7.53 8.82 -1.60
CA TRP A 67 8.58 7.99 -1.04
C TRP A 67 8.72 6.66 -1.79
N GLY A 68 7.60 6.00 -2.06
CA GLY A 68 7.59 4.71 -2.73
C GLY A 68 8.15 4.74 -4.13
N MET A 69 7.95 5.84 -4.85
CA MET A 69 8.51 6.00 -6.19
C MET A 69 10.01 6.24 -6.18
N GLN A 70 10.56 6.72 -5.08
CA GLN A 70 11.97 7.11 -4.98
C GLN A 70 12.83 6.15 -4.17
N ASN A 71 12.22 5.22 -3.43
CA ASN A 71 12.92 4.37 -2.49
C ASN A 71 12.47 2.91 -2.61
N SER A 72 13.28 2.00 -2.07
CA SER A 72 12.95 0.59 -1.91
C SER A 72 13.01 0.23 -0.43
N GLY A 73 12.25 -0.78 -0.03
CA GLY A 73 12.19 -1.23 1.35
C GLY A 73 10.91 -0.77 2.03
N LEU A 74 11.01 -0.40 3.29
CA LEU A 74 9.83 0.00 4.07
C LEU A 74 10.07 1.30 4.82
N VAL A 75 8.98 1.99 5.13
CA VAL A 75 9.00 3.21 5.93
C VAL A 75 7.70 3.29 6.74
N TYR A 76 7.81 3.74 7.99
CA TYR A 76 6.63 4.06 8.79
C TYR A 76 6.10 5.44 8.41
N TRP A 77 4.79 5.58 8.33
CA TRP A 77 4.17 6.87 7.95
C TRP A 77 4.55 8.00 8.89
N LYS A 78 4.74 7.69 10.17
CA LYS A 78 5.14 8.70 11.17
C LYS A 78 6.48 9.36 10.86
N ASP A 79 7.33 8.71 10.07
CA ASP A 79 8.66 9.20 9.72
C ASP A 79 8.67 9.98 8.39
N LEU A 80 7.51 10.11 7.75
CA LEU A 80 7.36 10.86 6.51
C LEU A 80 6.87 12.29 6.76
N PRO A 81 7.37 13.27 6.00
CA PRO A 81 6.79 14.62 6.05
C PRO A 81 5.37 14.59 5.47
N ASP A 82 4.48 15.38 6.03
CA ASP A 82 3.08 15.43 5.58
C ASP A 82 2.62 16.89 5.42
N PRO A 83 3.27 17.67 4.54
CA PRO A 83 2.99 19.10 4.43
C PRO A 83 1.57 19.42 3.98
N MET A 84 0.94 18.52 3.22
CA MET A 84 -0.42 18.74 2.72
C MET A 84 -1.48 18.02 3.53
N GLY A 85 -1.09 17.35 4.62
CA GLY A 85 -2.03 16.70 5.52
C GLY A 85 -2.71 15.44 4.97
N VAL A 86 -2.06 14.72 4.09
CA VAL A 86 -2.63 13.49 3.51
C VAL A 86 -2.65 12.37 4.55
N ILE A 87 -1.53 12.15 5.25
CA ILE A 87 -1.45 11.13 6.31
C ILE A 87 -2.39 11.48 7.46
N SER A 88 -2.42 12.75 7.87
CA SER A 88 -3.34 13.19 8.92
C SER A 88 -4.81 13.11 8.47
N GLY A 89 -5.07 13.30 7.18
CA GLY A 89 -6.39 13.10 6.59
C GLY A 89 -6.84 11.65 6.72
N ALA A 90 -5.98 10.71 6.39
CA ALA A 90 -6.26 9.28 6.56
C ALA A 90 -6.53 8.95 8.03
N ALA A 91 -5.77 9.53 8.96
CA ALA A 91 -5.95 9.31 10.39
C ALA A 91 -7.34 9.75 10.88
N ARG A 92 -7.90 10.82 10.30
CA ARG A 92 -9.26 11.24 10.63
C ARG A 92 -10.32 10.21 10.24
N HIS A 93 -9.98 9.32 9.33
CA HIS A 93 -10.84 8.18 8.93
C HIS A 93 -10.46 6.88 9.66
N GLY A 94 -9.65 6.96 10.71
CA GLY A 94 -9.21 5.77 11.45
C GLY A 94 -8.08 5.00 10.81
N ILE A 95 -7.54 5.48 9.71
CA ILE A 95 -6.45 4.83 8.96
C ILE A 95 -5.13 5.41 9.49
N MET A 96 -4.52 4.70 10.43
CA MET A 96 -3.36 5.20 11.17
C MET A 96 -2.37 4.07 11.48
N ASN A 97 -1.27 4.41 12.14
CA ASN A 97 -0.19 3.47 12.48
C ASN A 97 0.39 2.82 11.22
N GLY A 98 0.48 3.59 10.15
CA GLY A 98 0.75 3.07 8.82
C GLY A 98 2.19 2.72 8.53
N LEU A 99 2.34 1.80 7.59
CA LEU A 99 3.62 1.35 7.05
C LEU A 99 3.47 1.24 5.55
N THR A 100 4.51 1.60 4.81
CA THR A 100 4.55 1.45 3.35
C THR A 100 5.78 0.66 2.97
N CYS A 101 5.61 -0.22 1.98
CA CYS A 101 6.70 -0.95 1.36
C CYS A 101 6.75 -0.62 -0.12
N SER A 102 7.96 -0.61 -0.68
CA SER A 102 8.16 -0.37 -2.10
C SER A 102 9.17 -1.38 -2.62
N VAL A 103 8.81 -2.10 -3.66
CA VAL A 103 9.62 -3.19 -4.22
C VAL A 103 9.62 -3.14 -5.75
N GLY A 104 10.59 -3.79 -6.34
CA GLY A 104 10.71 -3.89 -7.79
C GLY A 104 11.53 -2.78 -8.42
N PRO A 105 11.86 -2.94 -9.72
CA PRO A 105 12.64 -1.95 -10.44
C PRO A 105 11.84 -0.68 -10.73
N ALA A 106 12.51 0.41 -11.03
CA ALA A 106 11.86 1.68 -11.35
C ALA A 106 10.86 1.56 -12.52
N SER A 107 11.09 0.63 -13.44
CA SER A 107 10.22 0.40 -14.60
C SER A 107 8.94 -0.39 -14.27
N SER A 108 8.86 -1.01 -13.10
CA SER A 108 7.71 -1.83 -12.72
C SER A 108 7.65 -1.96 -11.19
N ARG A 109 7.57 -0.83 -10.51
CA ARG A 109 7.58 -0.76 -9.04
C ARG A 109 6.21 -1.04 -8.47
N SER A 110 6.18 -1.76 -7.35
CA SER A 110 4.95 -1.97 -6.59
C SER A 110 5.08 -1.28 -5.24
N ILE A 111 4.03 -0.56 -4.84
CA ILE A 111 3.98 0.18 -3.59
C ILE A 111 2.77 -0.32 -2.79
N SER A 112 2.98 -0.61 -1.53
CA SER A 112 1.92 -1.02 -0.62
C SER A 112 1.76 -0.05 0.53
N GLY A 113 0.60 -0.09 1.17
CA GLY A 113 0.34 0.63 2.40
C GLY A 113 -0.50 -0.23 3.33
N PHE A 114 -0.18 -0.22 4.61
CA PHE A 114 -0.84 -1.03 5.62
C PHE A 114 -1.17 -0.15 6.82
N SER A 115 -2.33 -0.36 7.42
CA SER A 115 -2.74 0.37 8.61
C SER A 115 -3.45 -0.54 9.60
N ARG A 116 -3.46 -0.15 10.87
CA ARG A 116 -4.26 -0.84 11.89
C ARG A 116 -4.55 0.10 13.07
N SER A 117 -5.61 -0.18 13.80
CA SER A 117 -6.05 0.66 14.90
C SER A 117 -5.28 0.42 16.20
N SER A 118 -4.73 -0.77 16.40
CA SER A 118 -4.17 -1.20 17.69
C SER A 118 -2.79 -0.65 18.02
N GLY A 119 -2.15 0.04 17.10
CA GLY A 119 -0.82 0.61 17.31
C GLY A 119 0.13 0.30 16.18
N PRO A 120 1.35 0.85 16.20
CA PRO A 120 2.31 0.65 15.11
C PRO A 120 2.71 -0.82 14.98
N PHE A 121 3.09 -1.22 13.78
CA PHE A 121 3.62 -2.55 13.51
C PHE A 121 5.00 -2.68 14.15
N SER A 122 5.27 -3.85 14.74
CA SER A 122 6.59 -4.17 15.25
C SER A 122 7.59 -4.34 14.11
N ALA A 123 8.88 -4.37 14.44
CA ALA A 123 9.91 -4.62 13.43
C ALA A 123 9.73 -5.98 12.73
N GLU A 124 9.31 -7.00 13.47
CA GLU A 124 9.00 -8.33 12.92
C GLU A 124 7.80 -8.27 11.98
N GLU A 125 6.74 -7.61 12.40
CA GLU A 125 5.54 -7.43 11.58
C GLU A 125 5.85 -6.63 10.33
N ALA A 126 6.65 -5.58 10.44
CA ALA A 126 7.08 -4.77 9.30
C ALA A 126 7.87 -5.59 8.28
N ALA A 127 8.79 -6.43 8.74
CA ALA A 127 9.56 -7.32 7.87
C ALA A 127 8.65 -8.33 7.17
N HIS A 128 7.64 -8.84 7.88
CA HIS A 128 6.66 -9.76 7.31
C HIS A 128 5.82 -9.08 6.22
N LEU A 129 5.39 -7.84 6.46
CA LEU A 129 4.62 -7.06 5.48
C LEU A 129 5.45 -6.75 4.23
N LEU A 130 6.75 -6.51 4.40
CA LEU A 130 7.66 -6.35 3.26
C LEU A 130 7.74 -7.65 2.45
N ALA A 131 7.88 -8.79 3.11
CA ALA A 131 7.90 -10.09 2.44
C ALA A 131 6.59 -10.37 1.69
N LEU A 132 5.44 -10.03 2.28
CA LEU A 132 4.15 -10.16 1.63
C LEU A 132 4.04 -9.25 0.40
N THR A 133 4.59 -8.04 0.48
CA THR A 133 4.62 -7.11 -0.65
C THR A 133 5.47 -7.67 -1.79
N GLU A 134 6.63 -8.23 -1.48
CA GLU A 134 7.50 -8.86 -2.49
C GLU A 134 6.79 -10.05 -3.15
N LYS A 135 6.09 -10.84 -2.36
CA LYS A 135 5.33 -11.99 -2.89
C LYS A 135 4.17 -11.54 -3.77
N MET A 136 3.42 -10.52 -3.34
CA MET A 136 2.33 -9.94 -4.15
C MET A 136 2.87 -9.41 -5.47
N HIS A 137 4.01 -8.73 -5.44
CA HIS A 137 4.68 -8.24 -6.65
C HIS A 137 5.03 -9.39 -7.60
N ALA A 138 5.57 -10.47 -7.07
CA ALA A 138 5.99 -11.63 -7.87
C ALA A 138 4.81 -12.35 -8.52
N VAL A 139 3.72 -12.58 -7.78
CA VAL A 139 2.57 -13.35 -8.30
C VAL A 139 1.68 -12.53 -9.23
N THR A 140 1.86 -11.23 -9.30
CA THR A 140 1.11 -10.35 -10.20
C THR A 140 1.92 -9.87 -11.41
N ALA A 141 3.13 -10.34 -11.53
CA ALA A 141 4.02 -9.95 -12.62
C ALA A 141 3.53 -10.45 -13.99
#